data_03fa742ddba725fcc8a353c5b6160f13
#
_entry.id   03fa742ddba725fcc8a353c5b6160f13
#
_cell.length_a   1.000
_cell.length_b   1.000
_cell.length_c   1.000
_cell.angle_alpha   90.00
_cell.angle_beta   90.00
_cell.angle_gamma   90.00
#
_symmetry.space_group_name_H-M   'P 1'
#
loop_
_entity.id
_entity.type
_entity.pdbx_description
1 polymer ?
#
loop_
_entity_poly.entity_id
_entity_poly.type
_entity_poly.pdbx_seq_one_letter_code
_entity_poly.pdbx_strand_id
1 'polypeptide(L)'
;MPMEDMLEMLKSCCRRGLERLYPAGVPPAAMRRYRHELELVERAGTAEEYLLFREISKAAERAFSKIYVPNSVQGTMLVYLLGDHDLNPLSAHYYCTACGYYTEPKGAAVGLDLPPADCPHCGKPLRRDGFSLRRQWSDSAVEMGAFSYWFSNGFYPTGCRVIEQHYRKRGRRAVPSACWRDSADRYESHGMVVLPRGRTMDTMPETLKIRDEFGGLCIDVTDLDKVPVPLSLRRTELLDRMEALQRESGILFSELPVILSTRTLLQDMLATDIPDKEQRALLRRQKPATIGAIMDCLTACCNLYERPGGGNIRHDSLYEKLQWDEQFARSFAEYPVYSREALYALLRREGCCRERAFELTESIRRGWWCFDPEQREQWLPKKLLWQCARIVYLSGRAPGCWRGLQYLRMAQYLHLVPQTFYRVMWGV
;
A
#
# COMPACT_ATOMS: atom_id res chain seq x y z
N MET A 1 -2.00 0.31 29.43
CA MET A 1 -1.76 -1.12 29.15
C MET A 1 -0.25 -1.26 28.98
N PRO A 2 0.41 -2.17 29.68
CA PRO A 2 1.82 -2.48 29.49
C PRO A 2 2.11 -2.93 28.05
N MET A 3 3.35 -2.82 27.59
CA MET A 3 3.76 -3.22 26.22
C MET A 3 3.58 -4.73 26.03
N GLU A 4 3.88 -5.54 27.04
CA GLU A 4 3.69 -6.99 27.02
C GLU A 4 2.25 -7.39 26.76
N ASP A 5 1.29 -6.73 27.41
CA ASP A 5 -0.15 -6.99 27.20
C ASP A 5 -0.58 -6.63 25.75
N MET A 6 -0.02 -5.55 25.20
CA MET A 6 -0.30 -5.15 23.79
C MET A 6 0.25 -6.18 22.82
N LEU A 7 1.46 -6.66 23.06
CA LEU A 7 2.08 -7.69 22.22
C LEU A 7 1.30 -9.01 22.26
N GLU A 8 0.86 -9.47 23.43
CA GLU A 8 0.05 -10.67 23.56
C GLU A 8 -1.34 -10.51 22.91
N MET A 9 -1.94 -9.33 23.01
CA MET A 9 -3.18 -9.01 22.29
C MET A 9 -2.95 -9.06 20.77
N LEU A 10 -1.85 -8.50 20.27
CA LEU A 10 -1.48 -8.54 18.86
C LEU A 10 -1.28 -9.98 18.39
N LYS A 11 -0.51 -10.81 19.12
CA LYS A 11 -0.30 -12.22 18.86
C LYS A 11 -1.64 -12.99 18.77
N SER A 12 -2.55 -12.72 19.71
CA SER A 12 -3.89 -13.33 19.72
C SER A 12 -4.70 -12.95 18.49
N CYS A 13 -4.63 -11.67 18.08
CA CYS A 13 -5.32 -11.21 16.87
C CYS A 13 -4.77 -11.83 15.59
N CYS A 14 -3.45 -11.93 15.47
CA CYS A 14 -2.78 -12.53 14.32
C CYS A 14 -3.06 -14.06 14.25
N ARG A 15 -3.09 -14.77 15.37
CA ARG A 15 -3.46 -16.19 15.39
C ARG A 15 -4.85 -16.43 14.81
N ARG A 16 -5.84 -15.64 15.21
CA ARG A 16 -7.20 -15.70 14.60
C ARG A 16 -7.19 -15.40 13.11
N GLY A 17 -6.32 -14.48 12.66
CA GLY A 17 -6.10 -14.20 11.23
C GLY A 17 -5.52 -15.41 10.49
N LEU A 18 -4.50 -16.06 11.06
CA LEU A 18 -3.92 -17.29 10.50
C LEU A 18 -4.94 -18.42 10.38
N GLU A 19 -5.71 -18.69 11.43
CA GLU A 19 -6.75 -19.74 11.45
C GLU A 19 -7.83 -19.49 10.38
N ARG A 20 -8.26 -18.24 10.23
CA ARG A 20 -9.26 -17.88 9.22
C ARG A 20 -8.73 -17.98 7.79
N LEU A 21 -7.50 -17.53 7.54
CA LEU A 21 -6.92 -17.49 6.19
C LEU A 21 -6.34 -18.83 5.76
N TYR A 22 -5.94 -19.66 6.70
CA TYR A 22 -5.33 -20.97 6.47
C TYR A 22 -6.02 -22.07 7.28
N PRO A 23 -7.34 -22.35 7.03
CA PRO A 23 -8.15 -23.23 7.87
C PRO A 23 -7.67 -24.68 7.89
N ALA A 24 -6.98 -25.13 6.83
CA ALA A 24 -6.46 -26.49 6.73
C ALA A 24 -4.96 -26.61 7.09
N GLY A 25 -4.41 -25.61 7.79
CA GLY A 25 -3.02 -25.56 8.23
C GLY A 25 -2.23 -24.40 7.62
N VAL A 26 -1.45 -23.75 8.46
CA VAL A 26 -0.67 -22.57 8.08
C VAL A 26 0.57 -22.99 7.28
N PRO A 27 0.77 -22.50 6.04
CA PRO A 27 1.95 -22.80 5.27
C PRO A 27 3.24 -22.38 5.99
N PRO A 28 4.35 -23.14 5.87
CA PRO A 28 5.61 -22.79 6.52
C PRO A 28 6.13 -21.37 6.11
N ALA A 29 5.90 -20.96 4.86
CA ALA A 29 6.27 -19.62 4.38
C ALA A 29 5.52 -18.52 5.12
N ALA A 30 4.21 -18.67 5.33
CA ALA A 30 3.38 -17.73 6.08
C ALA A 30 3.82 -17.67 7.56
N MET A 31 4.07 -18.82 8.17
CA MET A 31 4.50 -18.88 9.57
C MET A 31 5.88 -18.25 9.78
N ARG A 32 6.85 -18.50 8.87
CA ARG A 32 8.17 -17.85 8.94
C ARG A 32 8.08 -16.34 8.82
N ARG A 33 7.25 -15.84 7.88
CA ARG A 33 7.05 -14.40 7.66
C ARG A 33 6.40 -13.76 8.88
N TYR A 34 5.34 -14.36 9.41
CA TYR A 34 4.64 -13.89 10.62
C TYR A 34 5.58 -13.79 11.82
N ARG A 35 6.34 -14.86 12.13
CA ARG A 35 7.27 -14.86 13.27
C ARG A 35 8.33 -13.78 13.15
N HIS A 36 8.92 -13.65 11.98
CA HIS A 36 9.93 -12.64 11.73
C HIS A 36 9.40 -11.21 11.95
N GLU A 37 8.23 -10.90 11.40
CA GLU A 37 7.63 -9.55 11.57
C GLU A 37 7.21 -9.29 13.01
N LEU A 38 6.73 -10.32 13.72
CA LEU A 38 6.39 -10.20 15.12
C LEU A 38 7.61 -9.92 16.01
N GLU A 39 8.77 -10.56 15.73
CA GLU A 39 10.04 -10.26 16.41
C GLU A 39 10.48 -8.81 16.18
N LEU A 40 10.28 -8.27 14.97
CA LEU A 40 10.55 -6.87 14.67
C LEU A 40 9.65 -5.92 15.49
N VAL A 41 8.35 -6.20 15.56
CA VAL A 41 7.38 -5.43 16.36
C VAL A 41 7.75 -5.44 17.85
N GLU A 42 8.12 -6.61 18.39
CA GLU A 42 8.52 -6.77 19.78
C GLU A 42 9.77 -5.94 20.08
N ARG A 43 10.79 -6.04 19.24
CA ARG A 43 12.05 -5.29 19.37
C ARG A 43 11.85 -3.77 19.26
N ALA A 44 11.01 -3.33 18.34
CA ALA A 44 10.76 -1.92 18.08
C ALA A 44 9.69 -1.30 18.99
N GLY A 45 8.88 -2.12 19.68
CA GLY A 45 7.80 -1.66 20.55
C GLY A 45 6.59 -1.10 19.81
N THR A 46 6.36 -1.51 18.55
CA THR A 46 5.32 -0.94 17.66
C THR A 46 3.98 -1.72 17.67
N ALA A 47 3.71 -2.49 18.72
CA ALA A 47 2.48 -3.29 18.82
C ALA A 47 1.20 -2.43 18.89
N GLU A 48 1.27 -1.23 19.47
CA GLU A 48 0.13 -0.31 19.61
C GLU A 48 -0.39 0.13 18.24
N GLU A 49 0.50 0.44 17.30
CA GLU A 49 0.19 0.90 15.95
C GLU A 49 -0.57 -0.18 15.15
N TYR A 50 -0.17 -1.44 15.28
CA TYR A 50 -0.88 -2.57 14.67
C TYR A 50 -2.24 -2.84 15.29
N LEU A 51 -2.39 -2.64 16.60
CA LEU A 51 -3.68 -2.74 17.28
C LEU A 51 -4.61 -1.61 16.86
N LEU A 52 -4.10 -0.38 16.70
CA LEU A 52 -4.85 0.74 16.15
C LEU A 52 -5.31 0.44 14.72
N PHE A 53 -4.40 -0.02 13.85
CA PHE A 53 -4.74 -0.42 12.48
C PHE A 53 -5.91 -1.42 12.48
N ARG A 54 -5.86 -2.44 13.34
CA ARG A 54 -6.93 -3.44 13.45
C ARG A 54 -8.27 -2.84 13.91
N GLU A 55 -8.26 -1.91 14.87
CA GLU A 55 -9.49 -1.25 15.32
C GLU A 55 -10.11 -0.41 14.18
N ILE A 56 -9.29 0.33 13.44
CA ILE A 56 -9.74 1.11 12.27
C ILE A 56 -10.27 0.20 11.16
N SER A 57 -9.55 -0.87 10.79
CA SER A 57 -9.99 -1.85 9.78
C SER A 57 -11.35 -2.44 10.10
N LYS A 58 -11.57 -2.86 11.35
CA LYS A 58 -12.86 -3.40 11.78
C LYS A 58 -13.99 -2.37 11.76
N ALA A 59 -13.69 -1.12 12.09
CA ALA A 59 -14.69 -0.06 12.01
C ALA A 59 -15.05 0.25 10.56
N ALA A 60 -14.08 0.22 9.65
CA ALA A 60 -14.30 0.41 8.20
C ALA A 60 -15.16 -0.73 7.63
N GLU A 61 -14.85 -1.99 7.95
CA GLU A 61 -15.63 -3.14 7.51
C GLU A 61 -17.11 -3.01 7.91
N ARG A 62 -17.39 -2.62 9.17
CA ARG A 62 -18.78 -2.39 9.64
C ARG A 62 -19.49 -1.24 8.94
N ALA A 63 -18.75 -0.29 8.39
CA ALA A 63 -19.26 0.86 7.66
C ALA A 63 -19.33 0.63 6.14
N PHE A 64 -19.11 -0.59 5.66
CA PHE A 64 -18.96 -0.90 4.24
C PHE A 64 -17.88 -0.07 3.56
N SER A 65 -16.87 0.35 4.32
CA SER A 65 -15.75 1.15 3.84
C SER A 65 -14.46 0.35 3.82
N LYS A 66 -13.48 0.86 3.11
CA LYS A 66 -12.12 0.34 3.05
C LYS A 66 -11.15 1.40 3.57
N ILE A 67 -9.99 0.95 4.02
CA ILE A 67 -8.87 1.83 4.33
C ILE A 67 -7.71 1.55 3.38
N TYR A 68 -6.99 2.58 3.02
CA TYR A 68 -5.76 2.44 2.27
C TYR A 68 -4.57 2.91 3.12
N VAL A 69 -3.53 2.09 3.16
CA VAL A 69 -2.28 2.39 3.84
C VAL A 69 -1.18 2.48 2.78
N PRO A 70 -0.82 3.68 2.30
CA PRO A 70 -0.02 3.87 1.07
C PRO A 70 1.46 3.50 1.20
N ASN A 71 1.94 3.11 2.37
CA ASN A 71 3.34 2.81 2.63
C ASN A 71 3.65 1.31 2.63
N SER A 72 4.92 0.98 2.87
CA SER A 72 5.42 -0.41 2.81
C SER A 72 4.83 -1.33 3.88
N VAL A 73 4.23 -0.77 4.94
CA VAL A 73 3.60 -1.57 6.00
C VAL A 73 2.40 -2.36 5.46
N GLN A 74 1.74 -1.88 4.39
CA GLN A 74 0.67 -2.62 3.73
C GLN A 74 1.15 -3.96 3.14
N GLY A 75 2.42 -4.07 2.78
CA GLY A 75 3.04 -5.29 2.28
C GLY A 75 3.53 -6.23 3.37
N THR A 76 3.00 -6.15 4.59
CA THR A 76 3.37 -7.01 5.72
C THR A 76 2.37 -8.13 5.96
N MET A 77 2.85 -9.24 6.51
CA MET A 77 1.99 -10.36 6.93
C MET A 77 1.08 -9.94 8.08
N LEU A 78 1.57 -9.09 9.00
CA LEU A 78 0.78 -8.64 10.13
C LEU A 78 -0.45 -7.83 9.67
N VAL A 79 -0.29 -6.89 8.72
CA VAL A 79 -1.41 -6.14 8.16
C VAL A 79 -2.40 -7.07 7.44
N TYR A 80 -1.88 -8.03 6.65
CA TYR A 80 -2.71 -9.04 5.99
C TYR A 80 -3.53 -9.89 6.98
N LEU A 81 -2.95 -10.26 8.13
CA LEU A 81 -3.64 -11.06 9.15
C LEU A 81 -4.66 -10.25 9.98
N LEU A 82 -4.38 -8.98 10.24
CA LEU A 82 -5.16 -8.14 11.15
C LEU A 82 -6.37 -7.47 10.51
N GLY A 83 -6.32 -7.20 9.22
CA GLY A 83 -7.29 -6.33 8.59
C GLY A 83 -7.88 -6.90 7.31
N ASP A 84 -7.75 -6.12 6.31
CA ASP A 84 -8.45 -6.11 5.06
C ASP A 84 -8.19 -7.31 4.13
N HIS A 85 -7.18 -8.13 4.44
CA HIS A 85 -6.76 -9.34 3.70
C HIS A 85 -6.53 -9.10 2.21
N ASP A 86 -6.20 -7.88 1.82
CA ASP A 86 -6.05 -7.52 0.42
C ASP A 86 -4.74 -8.02 -0.16
N LEU A 87 -3.62 -7.75 0.51
CA LEU A 87 -2.29 -8.10 -0.01
C LEU A 87 -1.58 -9.16 0.82
N ASN A 88 -1.66 -10.41 0.37
CA ASN A 88 -0.80 -11.46 0.89
C ASN A 88 0.65 -11.21 0.43
N PRO A 89 1.61 -10.95 1.34
CA PRO A 89 2.97 -10.57 0.95
C PRO A 89 3.81 -11.73 0.41
N LEU A 90 3.33 -12.97 0.51
CA LEU A 90 4.05 -14.16 0.03
C LEU A 90 4.24 -14.14 -1.48
N SER A 91 5.14 -14.97 -1.98
CA SER A 91 5.26 -15.27 -3.41
C SER A 91 3.93 -15.77 -3.96
N ALA A 92 3.73 -15.65 -5.27
CA ALA A 92 2.59 -16.24 -5.96
C ALA A 92 2.51 -17.75 -5.64
N HIS A 93 1.36 -18.21 -5.16
CA HIS A 93 1.20 -19.58 -4.68
C HIS A 93 -0.22 -20.10 -4.83
N TYR A 94 -0.31 -21.43 -4.80
CA TYR A 94 -1.56 -22.16 -4.58
C TYR A 94 -1.69 -22.61 -3.14
N TYR A 95 -2.89 -22.52 -2.61
CA TYR A 95 -3.25 -23.07 -1.31
C TYR A 95 -4.60 -23.80 -1.36
N CYS A 96 -4.66 -25.01 -0.86
CA CYS A 96 -5.90 -25.77 -0.72
C CYS A 96 -6.52 -25.50 0.66
N THR A 97 -7.70 -24.88 0.69
CA THR A 97 -8.42 -24.60 1.93
C THR A 97 -9.01 -25.85 2.59
N ALA A 98 -9.05 -27.00 1.89
CA ALA A 98 -9.60 -28.24 2.39
C ALA A 98 -8.55 -29.17 3.02
N CYS A 99 -7.33 -29.24 2.44
CA CYS A 99 -6.32 -30.19 2.90
C CYS A 99 -4.95 -29.58 3.25
N GLY A 100 -4.81 -28.25 3.10
CA GLY A 100 -3.56 -27.55 3.43
C GLY A 100 -2.44 -27.66 2.40
N TYR A 101 -2.67 -28.32 1.24
CA TYR A 101 -1.67 -28.37 0.19
C TYR A 101 -1.22 -26.96 -0.19
N TYR A 102 0.10 -26.76 -0.30
CA TYR A 102 0.72 -25.47 -0.62
C TYR A 102 1.88 -25.64 -1.61
N THR A 103 1.93 -24.79 -2.63
CA THR A 103 3.05 -24.76 -3.59
C THR A 103 3.26 -23.38 -4.18
N GLU A 104 4.52 -23.03 -4.47
CA GLU A 104 4.96 -21.77 -5.09
C GLU A 104 5.50 -22.02 -6.50
N PRO A 105 4.66 -22.02 -7.56
CA PRO A 105 5.13 -22.14 -8.93
C PRO A 105 6.02 -20.95 -9.32
N LYS A 106 7.04 -21.20 -10.12
CA LYS A 106 7.90 -20.15 -10.66
C LYS A 106 7.23 -19.43 -11.84
N GLY A 107 7.57 -18.14 -12.04
CA GLY A 107 7.22 -17.38 -13.24
C GLY A 107 6.02 -16.45 -13.10
N ALA A 108 5.15 -16.61 -12.09
CA ALA A 108 4.06 -15.67 -11.85
C ALA A 108 4.50 -14.53 -10.90
N ALA A 109 4.15 -13.31 -11.25
CA ALA A 109 4.45 -12.14 -10.43
C ALA A 109 3.46 -11.99 -9.26
N VAL A 110 2.21 -12.39 -9.47
CA VAL A 110 1.14 -12.41 -8.46
C VAL A 110 0.34 -13.72 -8.58
N GLY A 111 -0.29 -14.15 -7.49
CA GLY A 111 -1.11 -15.37 -7.50
C GLY A 111 -2.27 -15.31 -8.51
N LEU A 112 -2.77 -14.11 -8.81
CA LEU A 112 -3.84 -13.91 -9.80
C LEU A 112 -3.41 -14.23 -11.25
N ASP A 113 -2.11 -14.26 -11.55
CA ASP A 113 -1.56 -14.68 -12.84
C ASP A 113 -1.44 -16.20 -12.97
N LEU A 114 -1.56 -16.95 -11.88
CA LEU A 114 -1.54 -18.41 -11.91
C LEU A 114 -2.82 -18.92 -12.59
N PRO A 115 -2.76 -19.96 -13.45
CA PRO A 115 -3.95 -20.56 -14.03
C PRO A 115 -4.83 -21.20 -12.93
N PRO A 116 -6.16 -21.29 -13.13
CA PRO A 116 -7.00 -22.11 -12.26
C PRO A 116 -6.50 -23.56 -12.23
N ALA A 117 -6.45 -24.16 -11.05
CA ALA A 117 -5.98 -25.54 -10.89
C ALA A 117 -6.69 -26.22 -9.73
N ASP A 118 -6.82 -27.53 -9.81
CA ASP A 118 -7.34 -28.37 -8.74
C ASP A 118 -6.21 -28.94 -7.89
N CYS A 119 -6.53 -29.22 -6.63
CA CYS A 119 -5.59 -29.77 -5.68
C CYS A 119 -5.19 -31.20 -6.06
N PRO A 120 -3.90 -31.51 -6.22
CA PRO A 120 -3.45 -32.86 -6.56
C PRO A 120 -3.70 -33.88 -5.44
N HIS A 121 -3.97 -33.44 -4.21
CA HIS A 121 -4.22 -34.31 -3.05
C HIS A 121 -5.70 -34.62 -2.84
N CYS A 122 -6.61 -33.66 -3.08
CA CYS A 122 -8.03 -33.85 -2.75
C CYS A 122 -9.00 -33.43 -3.86
N GLY A 123 -8.50 -33.00 -5.02
CA GLY A 123 -9.30 -32.64 -6.20
C GLY A 123 -10.12 -31.34 -6.06
N LYS A 124 -10.02 -30.61 -4.94
CA LYS A 124 -10.76 -29.35 -4.76
C LYS A 124 -10.04 -28.17 -5.41
N PRO A 125 -10.77 -27.13 -5.88
CA PRO A 125 -10.15 -25.95 -6.46
C PRO A 125 -9.12 -25.31 -5.51
N LEU A 126 -7.97 -24.94 -6.03
CA LEU A 126 -6.90 -24.24 -5.32
C LEU A 126 -7.14 -22.74 -5.27
N ARG A 127 -6.97 -22.14 -4.10
CA ARG A 127 -6.90 -20.69 -3.95
C ARG A 127 -5.56 -20.21 -4.52
N ARG A 128 -5.62 -19.21 -5.40
CA ARG A 128 -4.48 -18.50 -5.99
C ARG A 128 -4.25 -17.22 -5.20
N ASP A 129 -3.07 -17.04 -4.62
CA ASP A 129 -2.79 -15.91 -3.74
C ASP A 129 -1.30 -15.50 -3.82
N GLY A 130 -0.96 -14.38 -3.16
CA GLY A 130 0.42 -13.88 -3.08
C GLY A 130 0.73 -12.79 -4.09
N PHE A 131 1.36 -11.71 -3.60
CA PHE A 131 1.74 -10.53 -4.39
C PHE A 131 3.26 -10.35 -4.48
N SER A 132 4.04 -11.32 -4.02
CA SER A 132 5.51 -11.34 -4.09
C SER A 132 6.16 -10.07 -3.51
N LEU A 133 5.64 -9.58 -2.37
CA LEU A 133 6.15 -8.38 -1.71
C LEU A 133 7.37 -8.71 -0.85
N ARG A 134 8.49 -8.10 -1.19
CA ARG A 134 9.79 -8.44 -0.58
C ARG A 134 9.92 -7.90 0.84
N ARG A 135 10.44 -8.76 1.73
CA ARG A 135 10.62 -8.52 3.15
C ARG A 135 11.54 -7.34 3.46
N GLN A 136 12.61 -7.13 2.71
CA GLN A 136 13.65 -6.14 3.00
C GLN A 136 13.12 -4.72 3.22
N TRP A 137 12.03 -4.35 2.56
CA TRP A 137 11.43 -3.02 2.72
C TRP A 137 10.27 -2.99 3.71
N SER A 138 9.60 -4.12 3.92
CA SER A 138 8.58 -4.18 4.97
C SER A 138 9.20 -4.24 6.36
N ASP A 139 10.40 -4.81 6.52
CA ASP A 139 11.08 -4.92 7.81
C ASP A 139 11.27 -3.52 8.45
N SER A 140 11.84 -2.56 7.72
CA SER A 140 11.98 -1.18 8.25
C SER A 140 10.64 -0.49 8.50
N ALA A 141 9.62 -0.77 7.70
CA ALA A 141 8.28 -0.22 7.93
C ALA A 141 7.61 -0.81 9.17
N VAL A 142 7.86 -2.10 9.46
CA VAL A 142 7.42 -2.76 10.70
C VAL A 142 8.07 -2.12 11.92
N GLU A 143 9.39 -1.92 11.88
CA GLU A 143 10.15 -1.32 12.98
C GLU A 143 9.72 0.12 13.25
N MET A 144 9.46 0.91 12.22
CA MET A 144 8.99 2.28 12.39
C MET A 144 7.54 2.38 12.89
N GLY A 145 6.71 1.38 12.68
CA GLY A 145 5.26 1.43 12.98
C GLY A 145 4.53 2.61 12.33
N ALA A 146 5.08 3.15 11.24
CA ALA A 146 4.59 4.38 10.61
C ALA A 146 3.39 4.08 9.70
N PHE A 147 2.19 4.26 10.22
CA PHE A 147 0.96 4.14 9.47
C PHE A 147 0.47 5.51 9.00
N SER A 148 0.18 5.61 7.70
CA SER A 148 -0.64 6.66 7.11
C SER A 148 -1.97 6.04 6.70
N TYR A 149 -3.07 6.71 6.95
CA TYR A 149 -4.40 6.18 6.64
C TYR A 149 -5.12 7.05 5.63
N TRP A 150 -5.64 6.45 4.57
CA TRP A 150 -6.52 7.12 3.63
C TRP A 150 -7.91 6.54 3.78
N PHE A 151 -8.88 7.41 3.88
CA PHE A 151 -10.29 7.10 4.11
C PHE A 151 -11.18 7.61 2.98
N SER A 152 -12.38 7.05 2.86
CA SER A 152 -13.48 7.73 2.16
C SER A 152 -13.90 8.98 2.94
N ASN A 153 -14.52 9.94 2.26
CA ASN A 153 -15.10 11.12 2.92
C ASN A 153 -16.11 10.72 3.98
N GLY A 154 -16.97 9.71 3.67
CA GLY A 154 -17.98 9.21 4.59
C GLY A 154 -17.41 8.55 5.86
N PHE A 155 -16.32 7.81 5.73
CA PHE A 155 -15.70 7.11 6.87
C PHE A 155 -14.75 7.99 7.68
N TYR A 156 -14.19 9.06 7.12
CA TYR A 156 -13.17 9.90 7.77
C TYR A 156 -13.53 10.34 9.20
N PRO A 157 -14.75 10.86 9.48
CA PRO A 157 -15.12 11.25 10.86
C PRO A 157 -15.16 10.05 11.81
N THR A 158 -15.53 8.87 11.31
CA THR A 158 -15.54 7.63 12.11
C THR A 158 -14.12 7.15 12.38
N GLY A 159 -13.24 7.20 11.38
CA GLY A 159 -11.81 6.89 11.54
C GLY A 159 -11.15 7.76 12.62
N CYS A 160 -11.37 9.07 12.58
CA CYS A 160 -10.87 9.99 13.62
C CYS A 160 -11.39 9.61 15.02
N ARG A 161 -12.69 9.34 15.17
CA ARG A 161 -13.27 8.90 16.45
C ARG A 161 -12.67 7.60 16.97
N VAL A 162 -12.38 6.63 16.10
CA VAL A 162 -11.73 5.37 16.48
C VAL A 162 -10.33 5.65 17.02
N ILE A 163 -9.55 6.49 16.35
CA ILE A 163 -8.21 6.90 16.77
C ILE A 163 -8.27 7.60 18.15
N GLU A 164 -9.16 8.57 18.34
CA GLU A 164 -9.35 9.26 19.61
C GLU A 164 -9.70 8.29 20.74
N GLN A 165 -10.63 7.36 20.49
CA GLN A 165 -11.06 6.38 21.48
C GLN A 165 -9.93 5.40 21.83
N HIS A 166 -9.14 4.98 20.83
CA HIS A 166 -7.98 4.11 21.04
C HIS A 166 -6.99 4.70 22.02
N TYR A 167 -6.57 5.96 21.81
CA TYR A 167 -5.61 6.63 22.65
C TYR A 167 -6.20 7.07 23.99
N ARG A 168 -7.48 7.48 24.03
CA ARG A 168 -8.17 7.84 25.28
C ARG A 168 -8.25 6.67 26.27
N LYS A 169 -8.52 5.46 25.79
CA LYS A 169 -8.51 4.23 26.62
C LYS A 169 -7.13 3.97 27.26
N ARG A 170 -6.07 4.55 26.70
CA ARG A 170 -4.67 4.43 27.14
C ARG A 170 -4.16 5.66 27.90
N GLY A 171 -5.05 6.57 28.26
CA GLY A 171 -4.70 7.80 29.00
C GLY A 171 -3.94 8.84 28.16
N ARG A 172 -4.09 8.77 26.82
CA ARG A 172 -3.52 9.74 25.86
C ARG A 172 -4.64 10.40 25.07
N ARG A 173 -4.35 11.51 24.40
CA ARG A 173 -5.30 12.21 23.51
C ARG A 173 -4.74 12.29 22.11
N ALA A 174 -5.57 12.03 21.12
CA ALA A 174 -5.30 12.37 19.74
C ALA A 174 -6.12 13.63 19.40
N VAL A 175 -5.47 14.62 18.80
CA VAL A 175 -6.06 15.91 18.45
C VAL A 175 -5.79 16.21 16.97
N PRO A 176 -6.63 17.02 16.30
CA PRO A 176 -6.40 17.42 14.92
C PRO A 176 -5.04 18.07 14.70
N SER A 177 -4.46 17.87 13.53
CA SER A 177 -3.20 18.48 13.11
C SER A 177 -3.31 19.06 11.71
N ALA A 178 -2.53 20.10 11.43
CA ALA A 178 -2.41 20.69 10.12
C ALA A 178 -0.93 21.00 9.79
N CYS A 179 -0.61 21.08 8.49
CA CYS A 179 0.72 21.36 7.98
C CYS A 179 0.64 22.58 7.07
N TRP A 180 1.62 23.49 7.20
CA TRP A 180 1.69 24.67 6.36
C TRP A 180 2.05 24.33 4.91
N ARG A 181 1.40 24.99 3.95
CA ARG A 181 1.65 24.86 2.51
C ARG A 181 2.18 26.16 1.92
N ASP A 182 3.37 26.10 1.35
CA ASP A 182 4.05 27.24 0.72
C ASP A 182 3.28 27.92 -0.44
N SER A 183 2.38 27.19 -1.10
CA SER A 183 1.71 27.68 -2.33
C SER A 183 0.42 28.46 -2.10
N ALA A 184 -0.09 28.51 -0.87
CA ALA A 184 -1.43 29.06 -0.60
C ALA A 184 -1.54 29.90 0.68
N ASP A 185 -0.45 30.14 1.40
CA ASP A 185 -0.39 30.93 2.66
C ASP A 185 -1.39 30.44 3.73
N ARG A 186 -1.65 29.13 3.78
CA ARG A 186 -2.60 28.53 4.69
C ARG A 186 -2.16 27.13 5.15
N TYR A 187 -2.67 26.74 6.32
CA TYR A 187 -2.49 25.39 6.87
C TYR A 187 -3.54 24.45 6.32
N GLU A 188 -3.12 23.28 5.86
CA GLU A 188 -4.02 22.20 5.44
C GLU A 188 -4.11 21.11 6.50
N SER A 189 -5.30 20.54 6.66
CA SER A 189 -5.53 19.39 7.53
C SER A 189 -4.59 18.24 7.17
N HIS A 190 -3.77 17.81 8.15
CA HIS A 190 -2.78 16.73 7.98
C HIS A 190 -3.26 15.40 8.57
N GLY A 191 -4.17 15.44 9.53
CA GLY A 191 -4.68 14.29 10.25
C GLY A 191 -4.75 14.53 11.74
N MET A 192 -4.03 13.74 12.53
CA MET A 192 -4.05 13.84 14.00
C MET A 192 -2.65 13.75 14.58
N VAL A 193 -2.50 14.31 15.77
CA VAL A 193 -1.31 14.20 16.62
C VAL A 193 -1.69 13.52 17.93
N VAL A 194 -0.88 12.57 18.37
CA VAL A 194 -1.04 11.92 19.67
C VAL A 194 -0.25 12.67 20.74
N LEU A 195 -0.94 13.33 21.65
CA LEU A 195 -0.32 14.08 22.72
C LEU A 195 0.30 13.17 23.79
N PRO A 196 1.39 13.59 24.45
CA PRO A 196 1.94 12.90 25.62
C PRO A 196 0.89 12.73 26.73
N ARG A 197 1.11 11.76 27.62
CA ARG A 197 0.22 11.55 28.79
C ARG A 197 0.11 12.81 29.63
N GLY A 198 -1.12 13.11 30.04
CA GLY A 198 -1.43 14.30 30.86
C GLY A 198 -1.45 15.62 30.07
N ARG A 199 -1.16 15.61 28.78
CA ARG A 199 -1.29 16.80 27.93
C ARG A 199 -2.66 16.87 27.26
N THR A 200 -3.14 18.11 27.10
CA THR A 200 -4.37 18.45 26.35
C THR A 200 -4.03 19.56 25.37
N MET A 201 -4.96 19.90 24.47
CA MET A 201 -4.78 21.03 23.55
C MET A 201 -4.46 22.33 24.33
N ASP A 202 -5.12 22.55 25.46
CA ASP A 202 -4.92 23.76 26.28
C ASP A 202 -3.51 23.84 26.88
N THR A 203 -2.89 22.69 27.16
CA THR A 203 -1.54 22.62 27.75
C THR A 203 -0.41 22.64 26.72
N MET A 204 -0.75 22.65 25.41
CA MET A 204 0.24 22.79 24.34
C MET A 204 0.69 24.25 24.21
N PRO A 205 1.96 24.51 23.81
CA PRO A 205 2.43 25.85 23.52
C PRO A 205 1.55 26.58 22.49
N GLU A 206 1.26 27.84 22.72
CA GLU A 206 0.47 28.66 21.77
C GLU A 206 1.12 28.74 20.37
N THR A 207 2.46 28.67 20.30
CA THR A 207 3.23 28.67 19.05
C THR A 207 2.99 27.44 18.18
N LEU A 208 2.43 26.36 18.73
CA LEU A 208 2.05 25.15 18.00
C LEU A 208 0.54 25.08 17.72
N LYS A 209 -0.26 26.06 18.20
CA LYS A 209 -1.70 26.11 17.97
C LYS A 209 -1.99 26.98 16.74
N ILE A 210 -2.59 26.38 15.75
CA ILE A 210 -2.95 27.02 14.47
C ILE A 210 -4.41 26.72 14.12
N ARG A 211 -4.91 27.37 13.08
CA ARG A 211 -6.20 27.01 12.47
C ARG A 211 -5.97 26.43 11.08
N ASP A 212 -6.67 25.34 10.78
CA ASP A 212 -6.68 24.75 9.44
C ASP A 212 -7.53 25.55 8.43
N GLU A 213 -7.62 25.08 7.21
CA GLU A 213 -8.40 25.66 6.13
C GLU A 213 -9.92 25.75 6.42
N PHE A 214 -10.40 25.02 7.42
CA PHE A 214 -11.80 25.04 7.87
C PHE A 214 -12.01 25.86 9.13
N GLY A 215 -10.97 26.54 9.64
CA GLY A 215 -10.99 27.33 10.87
C GLY A 215 -10.92 26.52 12.16
N GLY A 216 -10.73 25.19 12.07
CA GLY A 216 -10.58 24.30 13.21
C GLY A 216 -9.26 24.51 13.94
N LEU A 217 -9.27 24.43 15.29
CA LEU A 217 -8.05 24.49 16.10
C LEU A 217 -7.25 23.20 15.98
N CYS A 218 -6.01 23.31 15.50
CA CYS A 218 -5.10 22.21 15.20
C CYS A 218 -3.72 22.40 15.79
N ILE A 219 -2.92 21.34 15.82
CA ILE A 219 -1.48 21.39 16.11
C ILE A 219 -0.71 21.50 14.79
N ASP A 220 0.21 22.45 14.72
CA ASP A 220 1.15 22.60 13.61
C ASP A 220 2.15 21.44 13.59
N VAL A 221 2.17 20.70 12.48
CA VAL A 221 3.10 19.58 12.23
C VAL A 221 4.05 19.87 11.06
N THR A 222 4.23 21.12 10.70
CA THR A 222 5.19 21.51 9.65
C THR A 222 6.61 21.10 10.03
N ASP A 223 6.97 21.28 11.30
CA ASP A 223 8.24 20.83 11.87
C ASP A 223 8.01 19.59 12.75
N LEU A 224 8.25 18.42 12.18
CA LEU A 224 7.99 17.13 12.82
C LEU A 224 8.85 16.88 14.05
N ASP A 225 10.02 17.53 14.16
CA ASP A 225 10.93 17.37 15.32
C ASP A 225 10.34 18.01 16.60
N LYS A 226 9.40 18.94 16.44
CA LYS A 226 8.74 19.63 17.55
C LYS A 226 7.46 18.95 18.03
N VAL A 227 6.95 17.93 17.34
CA VAL A 227 5.62 17.38 17.57
C VAL A 227 5.69 15.88 17.83
N PRO A 228 5.05 15.37 18.90
CA PRO A 228 4.99 13.93 19.14
C PRO A 228 4.06 13.24 18.14
N VAL A 229 4.51 12.14 17.60
CA VAL A 229 3.82 11.12 16.75
C VAL A 229 2.65 11.65 15.91
N PRO A 230 2.91 12.25 14.73
CA PRO A 230 1.86 12.62 13.81
C PRO A 230 1.27 11.38 13.12
N LEU A 231 -0.06 11.34 13.01
CA LEU A 231 -0.81 10.35 12.23
C LEU A 231 -1.34 11.03 10.97
N SER A 232 -0.74 10.74 9.83
CA SER A 232 -1.22 11.27 8.54
C SER A 232 -2.53 10.61 8.15
N LEU A 233 -3.58 11.43 7.97
CA LEU A 233 -4.89 10.99 7.52
C LEU A 233 -5.25 11.76 6.25
N ARG A 234 -5.69 11.04 5.21
CA ARG A 234 -6.12 11.65 3.95
C ARG A 234 -7.47 11.09 3.51
N ARG A 235 -8.12 11.83 2.62
CA ARG A 235 -9.36 11.42 1.95
C ARG A 235 -9.08 11.08 0.50
N THR A 236 -9.84 10.15 -0.08
CA THR A 236 -9.68 9.79 -1.48
C THR A 236 -10.99 9.35 -2.11
N GLU A 237 -11.30 9.91 -3.27
CA GLU A 237 -12.48 9.57 -4.05
C GLU A 237 -12.54 8.09 -4.46
N LEU A 238 -11.40 7.46 -4.64
CA LEU A 238 -11.37 6.02 -4.93
C LEU A 238 -12.11 5.22 -3.85
N LEU A 239 -11.86 5.54 -2.58
CA LEU A 239 -12.53 4.89 -1.46
C LEU A 239 -14.01 5.28 -1.36
N ASP A 240 -14.38 6.51 -1.74
CA ASP A 240 -15.79 6.93 -1.81
C ASP A 240 -16.56 6.09 -2.84
N ARG A 241 -16.00 5.92 -4.03
CA ARG A 241 -16.59 5.09 -5.10
C ARG A 241 -16.71 3.63 -4.68
N MET A 242 -15.67 3.09 -4.04
CA MET A 242 -15.68 1.72 -3.53
C MET A 242 -16.74 1.52 -2.44
N GLU A 243 -16.86 2.46 -1.50
CA GLU A 243 -17.87 2.44 -0.45
C GLU A 243 -19.28 2.50 -1.03
N ALA A 244 -19.52 3.39 -2.00
CA ALA A 244 -20.80 3.51 -2.69
C ALA A 244 -21.19 2.22 -3.45
N LEU A 245 -20.24 1.60 -4.17
CA LEU A 245 -20.48 0.34 -4.87
C LEU A 245 -20.92 -0.77 -3.91
N GLN A 246 -20.23 -0.95 -2.77
CA GLN A 246 -20.60 -1.95 -1.77
C GLN A 246 -21.97 -1.66 -1.16
N ARG A 247 -22.22 -0.40 -0.77
CA ARG A 247 -23.46 0.00 -0.10
C ARG A 247 -24.67 -0.13 -1.01
N GLU A 248 -24.56 0.34 -2.25
CA GLU A 248 -25.70 0.35 -3.19
C GLU A 248 -25.98 -1.02 -3.81
N SER A 249 -24.97 -1.87 -3.96
CA SER A 249 -25.16 -3.24 -4.47
C SER A 249 -25.52 -4.25 -3.39
N GLY A 250 -25.15 -3.99 -2.14
CA GLY A 250 -25.18 -4.97 -1.05
C GLY A 250 -24.11 -6.06 -1.13
N ILE A 251 -23.20 -5.99 -2.10
CA ILE A 251 -22.13 -6.97 -2.31
C ILE A 251 -20.82 -6.43 -1.73
N LEU A 252 -20.19 -7.17 -0.82
CA LEU A 252 -18.90 -6.78 -0.26
C LEU A 252 -17.74 -7.10 -1.22
N PHE A 253 -16.69 -6.29 -1.22
CA PHE A 253 -15.47 -6.57 -1.99
C PHE A 253 -14.82 -7.91 -1.63
N SER A 254 -14.96 -8.35 -0.37
CA SER A 254 -14.47 -9.66 0.10
C SER A 254 -15.23 -10.85 -0.50
N GLU A 255 -16.44 -10.63 -1.00
CA GLU A 255 -17.32 -11.66 -1.59
C GLU A 255 -17.18 -11.77 -3.10
N LEU A 256 -16.49 -10.81 -3.73
CA LEU A 256 -16.32 -10.81 -5.18
C LEU A 256 -15.38 -11.93 -5.63
N PRO A 257 -15.82 -12.80 -6.54
CA PRO A 257 -14.95 -13.79 -7.14
C PRO A 257 -13.93 -13.10 -8.06
N VAL A 258 -12.68 -13.51 -8.02
CA VAL A 258 -11.66 -13.01 -8.97
C VAL A 258 -11.71 -13.85 -10.25
N ILE A 259 -12.60 -13.49 -11.16
CA ILE A 259 -12.88 -14.27 -12.39
C ILE A 259 -12.50 -13.56 -13.70
N LEU A 260 -12.18 -12.25 -13.66
CA LEU A 260 -11.85 -11.52 -14.88
C LEU A 260 -10.49 -11.93 -15.43
N SER A 261 -10.44 -12.14 -16.75
CA SER A 261 -9.16 -12.31 -17.46
C SER A 261 -8.38 -10.98 -17.48
N THR A 262 -7.06 -11.05 -17.62
CA THR A 262 -6.22 -9.85 -17.78
C THR A 262 -6.70 -8.97 -18.93
N ARG A 263 -7.10 -9.58 -20.04
CA ARG A 263 -7.61 -8.87 -21.22
C ARG A 263 -8.89 -8.11 -20.91
N THR A 264 -9.86 -8.76 -20.27
CA THR A 264 -11.13 -8.14 -19.86
C THR A 264 -10.87 -6.99 -18.88
N LEU A 265 -10.09 -7.23 -17.84
CA LEU A 265 -9.72 -6.20 -16.85
C LEU A 265 -9.07 -4.99 -17.53
N LEU A 266 -8.11 -5.20 -18.43
CA LEU A 266 -7.44 -4.11 -19.13
C LEU A 266 -8.41 -3.32 -20.03
N GLN A 267 -9.32 -4.01 -20.73
CA GLN A 267 -10.35 -3.39 -21.56
C GLN A 267 -11.28 -2.52 -20.71
N ASP A 268 -11.77 -3.03 -19.58
CA ASP A 268 -12.62 -2.29 -18.65
C ASP A 268 -11.91 -1.06 -18.06
N MET A 269 -10.65 -1.22 -17.64
CA MET A 269 -9.84 -0.11 -17.13
C MET A 269 -9.59 0.97 -18.18
N LEU A 270 -9.48 0.62 -19.45
CA LEU A 270 -9.28 1.57 -20.55
C LEU A 270 -10.58 2.23 -21.02
N ALA A 271 -11.72 1.55 -20.89
CA ALA A 271 -13.04 2.02 -21.29
C ALA A 271 -13.74 2.86 -20.22
N THR A 272 -13.33 2.73 -18.97
CA THR A 272 -13.96 3.41 -17.82
C THR A 272 -13.00 4.40 -17.18
N ASP A 273 -13.51 5.20 -16.25
CA ASP A 273 -12.71 6.09 -15.40
C ASP A 273 -12.28 5.43 -14.06
N ILE A 274 -12.24 4.09 -14.01
CA ILE A 274 -11.73 3.37 -12.83
C ILE A 274 -10.29 3.81 -12.53
N PRO A 275 -9.30 3.73 -13.48
CA PRO A 275 -8.02 4.38 -13.32
C PRO A 275 -8.09 5.85 -13.71
N ASP A 276 -7.21 6.68 -13.14
CA ASP A 276 -7.05 8.07 -13.59
C ASP A 276 -6.48 8.18 -15.03
N LYS A 277 -6.46 9.39 -15.55
CA LYS A 277 -6.02 9.68 -16.93
C LYS A 277 -4.58 9.22 -17.20
N GLU A 278 -3.69 9.46 -16.25
CA GLU A 278 -2.26 9.13 -16.33
C GLU A 278 -2.05 7.61 -16.33
N GLN A 279 -2.76 6.91 -15.47
CA GLN A 279 -2.72 5.45 -15.39
C GLN A 279 -3.24 4.82 -16.69
N ARG A 280 -4.36 5.31 -17.23
CA ARG A 280 -4.88 4.83 -18.53
C ARG A 280 -3.90 5.08 -19.67
N ALA A 281 -3.24 6.24 -19.71
CA ALA A 281 -2.25 6.55 -20.73
C ALA A 281 -1.07 5.56 -20.69
N LEU A 282 -0.56 5.25 -19.49
CA LEU A 282 0.52 4.30 -19.31
C LEU A 282 0.10 2.87 -19.69
N LEU A 283 -1.08 2.43 -19.27
CA LEU A 283 -1.63 1.12 -19.63
C LEU A 283 -1.80 0.95 -21.15
N ARG A 284 -2.29 1.99 -21.85
CA ARG A 284 -2.38 1.98 -23.33
C ARG A 284 -1.02 1.83 -24.01
N ARG A 285 0.01 2.48 -23.47
CA ARG A 285 1.36 2.44 -24.01
C ARG A 285 2.06 1.10 -23.74
N GLN A 286 2.00 0.62 -22.50
CA GLN A 286 2.71 -0.58 -22.06
C GLN A 286 2.03 -1.90 -22.47
N LYS A 287 0.72 -1.88 -22.67
CA LYS A 287 -0.12 -3.04 -23.06
C LYS A 287 0.18 -4.29 -22.22
N PRO A 288 0.08 -4.20 -20.89
CA PRO A 288 0.48 -5.30 -20.00
C PRO A 288 -0.31 -6.57 -20.29
N ALA A 289 0.38 -7.71 -20.33
CA ALA A 289 -0.20 -9.01 -20.69
C ALA A 289 -0.65 -9.83 -19.46
N THR A 290 -0.27 -9.43 -18.23
CA THR A 290 -0.62 -10.11 -16.98
C THR A 290 -1.16 -9.14 -15.95
N ILE A 291 -1.89 -9.64 -14.95
CA ILE A 291 -2.41 -8.80 -13.84
C ILE A 291 -1.23 -8.19 -13.07
N GLY A 292 -0.17 -8.96 -12.85
CA GLY A 292 1.05 -8.44 -12.21
C GLY A 292 1.67 -7.29 -12.99
N ALA A 293 1.70 -7.36 -14.32
CA ALA A 293 2.20 -6.28 -15.18
C ALA A 293 1.29 -5.03 -15.14
N ILE A 294 -0.04 -5.20 -15.02
CA ILE A 294 -0.96 -4.07 -14.77
C ILE A 294 -0.60 -3.41 -13.45
N MET A 295 -0.40 -4.17 -12.38
CA MET A 295 -0.02 -3.67 -11.06
C MET A 295 1.34 -2.95 -11.08
N ASP A 296 2.29 -3.44 -11.86
CA ASP A 296 3.60 -2.80 -12.03
C ASP A 296 3.45 -1.44 -12.76
N CYS A 297 2.63 -1.34 -13.80
CA CYS A 297 2.29 -0.06 -14.44
C CYS A 297 1.65 0.92 -13.44
N LEU A 298 0.70 0.45 -12.63
CA LEU A 298 0.07 1.28 -11.59
C LEU A 298 1.07 1.71 -10.52
N THR A 299 2.07 0.87 -10.19
CA THR A 299 3.16 1.24 -9.27
C THR A 299 3.99 2.40 -9.82
N ALA A 300 4.30 2.40 -11.11
CA ALA A 300 5.01 3.52 -11.74
C ALA A 300 4.25 4.86 -11.61
N CYS A 301 2.91 4.81 -11.63
CA CYS A 301 2.07 5.99 -11.41
C CYS A 301 1.99 6.41 -9.93
N CYS A 302 2.20 5.51 -8.97
CA CYS A 302 2.17 5.87 -7.55
C CYS A 302 3.22 6.93 -7.18
N ASN A 303 4.32 6.99 -7.90
CA ASN A 303 5.36 8.00 -7.72
C ASN A 303 4.87 9.46 -7.91
N LEU A 304 3.73 9.65 -8.58
CA LEU A 304 3.11 10.97 -8.76
C LEU A 304 2.47 11.53 -7.49
N TYR A 305 2.10 10.64 -6.55
CA TYR A 305 1.21 10.99 -5.43
C TYR A 305 1.87 10.86 -4.03
N GLU A 306 3.02 10.20 -3.93
CA GLU A 306 3.53 9.70 -2.64
C GLU A 306 4.73 10.47 -2.07
N ARG A 307 5.22 11.53 -2.73
CA ARG A 307 6.39 12.24 -2.23
C ARG A 307 6.05 13.16 -1.05
N PRO A 308 6.74 13.01 0.11
CA PRO A 308 6.66 14.01 1.18
C PRO A 308 7.30 15.32 0.70
N GLY A 309 6.60 16.45 0.89
CA GLY A 309 7.19 17.76 0.66
C GLY A 309 6.77 18.53 -0.60
N GLY A 310 5.66 18.16 -1.26
CA GLY A 310 4.86 19.07 -2.12
C GLY A 310 5.54 19.82 -3.28
N GLY A 311 6.80 19.55 -3.60
CA GLY A 311 7.48 20.23 -4.72
C GLY A 311 6.91 19.77 -6.08
N ASN A 312 6.90 20.69 -7.06
CA ASN A 312 6.48 20.46 -8.45
C ASN A 312 7.36 19.41 -9.18
N ILE A 313 7.16 18.12 -8.87
CA ILE A 313 7.96 16.99 -9.41
C ILE A 313 7.20 16.26 -10.51
N ARG A 314 6.13 16.84 -11.03
CA ARG A 314 5.41 16.27 -12.17
C ARG A 314 6.34 15.96 -13.35
N HIS A 315 7.33 16.83 -13.61
CA HIS A 315 8.22 16.72 -14.79
C HIS A 315 9.32 15.67 -14.69
N ASP A 316 9.56 15.05 -13.52
CA ASP A 316 10.63 14.04 -13.33
C ASP A 316 10.13 12.69 -12.86
N SER A 317 8.83 12.46 -12.81
CA SER A 317 8.27 11.18 -12.38
C SER A 317 8.61 10.05 -13.37
N LEU A 318 8.68 8.82 -12.87
CA LEU A 318 8.87 7.64 -13.71
C LEU A 318 7.80 7.55 -14.82
N TYR A 319 6.54 7.93 -14.49
CA TYR A 319 5.44 8.00 -15.45
C TYR A 319 5.76 8.94 -16.60
N GLU A 320 6.19 10.17 -16.33
CA GLU A 320 6.48 11.18 -17.36
C GLU A 320 7.64 10.77 -18.26
N LYS A 321 8.71 10.22 -17.67
CA LYS A 321 9.82 9.65 -18.43
C LYS A 321 9.38 8.55 -19.38
N LEU A 322 8.51 7.65 -18.89
CA LEU A 322 7.94 6.60 -19.74
C LEU A 322 7.03 7.16 -20.84
N GLN A 323 6.38 8.29 -20.58
CA GLN A 323 5.41 8.89 -21.51
C GLN A 323 6.07 9.78 -22.56
N TRP A 324 7.11 10.53 -22.19
CA TRP A 324 7.66 11.62 -23.01
C TRP A 324 9.11 11.43 -23.44
N ASP A 325 9.88 10.54 -22.78
CA ASP A 325 11.26 10.25 -23.14
C ASP A 325 11.33 8.88 -23.86
N GLU A 326 11.38 8.92 -25.20
CA GLU A 326 11.45 7.69 -26.00
C GLU A 326 12.72 6.88 -25.75
N GLN A 327 13.86 7.54 -25.46
CA GLN A 327 15.10 6.84 -25.16
C GLN A 327 14.97 6.11 -23.82
N PHE A 328 14.36 6.74 -22.82
CA PHE A 328 14.07 6.11 -21.54
C PHE A 328 13.09 4.95 -21.70
N ALA A 329 12.00 5.13 -22.46
CA ALA A 329 11.03 4.08 -22.72
C ALA A 329 11.63 2.86 -23.44
N ARG A 330 12.56 3.08 -24.41
CA ARG A 330 13.30 1.99 -25.08
C ARG A 330 14.25 1.26 -24.12
N SER A 331 14.98 1.97 -23.26
CA SER A 331 15.81 1.37 -22.23
C SER A 331 14.98 0.59 -21.21
N PHE A 332 13.83 1.12 -20.87
CA PHE A 332 12.89 0.53 -19.89
C PHE A 332 12.30 -0.80 -20.40
N ALA A 333 12.10 -0.97 -21.71
CA ALA A 333 11.64 -2.24 -22.28
C ALA A 333 12.64 -3.39 -22.04
N GLU A 334 13.93 -3.08 -21.94
CA GLU A 334 14.98 -4.06 -21.64
C GLU A 334 15.19 -4.26 -20.14
N TYR A 335 15.08 -3.17 -19.37
CA TYR A 335 15.26 -3.14 -17.91
C TYR A 335 14.04 -2.49 -17.25
N PRO A 336 12.93 -3.23 -17.04
CA PRO A 336 11.68 -2.65 -16.53
C PRO A 336 11.74 -2.38 -15.02
N VAL A 337 12.10 -1.16 -14.65
CA VAL A 337 12.24 -0.71 -13.25
C VAL A 337 10.96 0.01 -12.80
N TYR A 338 9.86 -0.72 -12.63
CA TYR A 338 8.59 -0.14 -12.14
C TYR A 338 8.59 0.22 -10.65
N SER A 339 9.40 -0.46 -9.86
CA SER A 339 9.47 -0.33 -8.41
C SER A 339 10.88 -0.61 -7.90
N ARG A 340 11.12 -0.26 -6.64
CA ARG A 340 12.38 -0.63 -5.98
C ARG A 340 12.57 -2.15 -5.91
N GLU A 341 11.50 -2.94 -5.76
CA GLU A 341 11.57 -4.40 -5.79
C GLU A 341 12.01 -4.92 -7.16
N ALA A 342 11.52 -4.30 -8.24
CA ALA A 342 11.93 -4.62 -9.61
C ALA A 342 13.40 -4.26 -9.84
N LEU A 343 13.84 -3.07 -9.41
CA LEU A 343 15.25 -2.67 -9.50
C LEU A 343 16.17 -3.63 -8.74
N TYR A 344 15.82 -3.96 -7.49
CA TYR A 344 16.58 -4.92 -6.70
C TYR A 344 16.69 -6.27 -7.41
N ALA A 345 15.59 -6.77 -7.98
CA ALA A 345 15.60 -8.04 -8.71
C ALA A 345 16.51 -8.00 -9.94
N LEU A 346 16.51 -6.87 -10.67
CA LEU A 346 17.41 -6.64 -11.80
C LEU A 346 18.88 -6.63 -11.35
N LEU A 347 19.24 -5.86 -10.32
CA LEU A 347 20.59 -5.83 -9.78
C LEU A 347 21.08 -7.21 -9.33
N ARG A 348 20.21 -8.00 -8.70
CA ARG A 348 20.51 -9.38 -8.32
C ARG A 348 20.73 -10.29 -9.54
N ARG A 349 19.95 -10.11 -10.62
CA ARG A 349 20.12 -10.84 -11.88
C ARG A 349 21.44 -10.52 -12.55
N GLU A 350 21.88 -9.26 -12.50
CA GLU A 350 23.16 -8.81 -13.03
C GLU A 350 24.36 -9.19 -12.13
N GLY A 351 24.16 -10.01 -11.09
CA GLY A 351 25.24 -10.58 -10.28
C GLY A 351 25.59 -9.79 -9.01
N CYS A 352 24.88 -8.70 -8.70
CA CYS A 352 25.09 -7.92 -7.48
C CYS A 352 24.86 -8.79 -6.22
N CYS A 353 25.71 -8.70 -5.19
CA CYS A 353 25.44 -9.35 -3.92
C CYS A 353 24.18 -8.75 -3.26
N ARG A 354 23.62 -9.43 -2.26
CA ARG A 354 22.33 -9.06 -1.68
C ARG A 354 22.36 -7.69 -1.00
N GLU A 355 23.39 -7.47 -0.21
CA GLU A 355 23.59 -6.26 0.58
C GLU A 355 23.78 -5.06 -0.35
N ARG A 356 24.69 -5.18 -1.32
CA ARG A 356 24.97 -4.12 -2.28
C ARG A 356 23.79 -3.81 -3.18
N ALA A 357 23.02 -4.82 -3.63
CA ALA A 357 21.79 -4.60 -4.40
C ALA A 357 20.75 -3.81 -3.60
N PHE A 358 20.65 -4.04 -2.29
CA PHE A 358 19.75 -3.30 -1.41
C PHE A 358 20.20 -1.84 -1.26
N GLU A 359 21.49 -1.60 -0.95
CA GLU A 359 22.07 -0.25 -0.81
C GLU A 359 21.88 0.58 -2.09
N LEU A 360 22.22 0.00 -3.25
CA LEU A 360 22.05 0.65 -4.54
C LEU A 360 20.57 0.98 -4.82
N THR A 361 19.67 0.03 -4.55
CA THR A 361 18.24 0.27 -4.72
C THR A 361 17.76 1.42 -3.85
N GLU A 362 18.17 1.48 -2.58
CA GLU A 362 17.80 2.55 -1.65
C GLU A 362 18.36 3.91 -2.06
N SER A 363 19.60 3.96 -2.57
CA SER A 363 20.21 5.18 -3.11
C SER A 363 19.46 5.68 -4.35
N ILE A 364 19.25 4.79 -5.34
CA ILE A 364 18.60 5.12 -6.60
C ILE A 364 17.15 5.56 -6.37
N ARG A 365 16.38 4.84 -5.54
CA ARG A 365 14.98 5.17 -5.29
C ARG A 365 14.75 6.53 -4.62
N ARG A 366 15.76 7.07 -3.95
CA ARG A 366 15.73 8.41 -3.33
C ARG A 366 16.27 9.51 -4.24
N GLY A 367 16.70 9.16 -5.44
CA GLY A 367 17.31 10.08 -6.39
C GLY A 367 18.75 10.48 -6.02
N TRP A 368 19.35 9.89 -5.00
CA TRP A 368 20.72 10.25 -4.57
C TRP A 368 21.76 9.89 -5.61
N TRP A 369 21.55 8.82 -6.37
CA TRP A 369 22.45 8.43 -7.44
C TRP A 369 22.58 9.47 -8.56
N CYS A 370 21.54 10.31 -8.80
CA CYS A 370 21.61 11.35 -9.81
C CYS A 370 22.69 12.39 -9.49
N PHE A 371 23.04 12.54 -8.22
CA PHE A 371 23.95 13.58 -7.72
C PHE A 371 25.37 13.07 -7.40
N ASP A 372 25.61 11.76 -7.43
CA ASP A 372 26.92 11.17 -7.13
C ASP A 372 27.42 10.27 -8.28
N PRO A 373 28.17 10.85 -9.28
CA PRO A 373 28.71 10.10 -10.39
C PRO A 373 29.76 9.04 -10.02
N GLU A 374 30.42 9.17 -8.87
CA GLU A 374 31.50 8.28 -8.44
C GLU A 374 30.99 6.95 -7.90
N GLN A 375 29.73 6.90 -7.47
CA GLN A 375 29.07 5.65 -7.02
C GLN A 375 28.57 4.76 -8.19
N ARG A 376 28.85 5.10 -9.43
CA ARG A 376 28.44 4.31 -10.58
C ARG A 376 29.17 2.98 -10.64
N GLU A 377 28.39 1.92 -10.53
CA GLU A 377 28.87 0.55 -10.65
C GLU A 377 29.18 0.21 -12.11
N GLN A 378 30.43 0.38 -12.54
CA GLN A 378 30.86 0.23 -13.96
C GLN A 378 30.63 -1.17 -14.53
N TRP A 379 30.44 -2.19 -13.69
CA TRP A 379 30.15 -3.56 -14.10
C TRP A 379 28.68 -3.78 -14.51
N LEU A 380 27.77 -2.85 -14.15
CA LEU A 380 26.39 -2.92 -14.58
C LEU A 380 26.22 -2.54 -16.07
N PRO A 381 25.19 -3.10 -16.75
CA PRO A 381 24.90 -2.73 -18.12
C PRO A 381 24.73 -1.22 -18.28
N LYS A 382 25.42 -0.63 -19.28
CA LYS A 382 25.39 0.83 -19.52
C LYS A 382 23.99 1.42 -19.63
N LYS A 383 23.05 0.67 -20.25
CA LYS A 383 21.66 1.09 -20.38
C LYS A 383 20.94 1.15 -19.02
N LEU A 384 21.19 0.16 -18.14
CA LEU A 384 20.63 0.16 -16.78
C LEU A 384 21.20 1.30 -15.95
N LEU A 385 22.52 1.52 -16.00
CA LEU A 385 23.18 2.66 -15.36
C LEU A 385 22.58 4.01 -15.80
N TRP A 386 22.45 4.18 -17.13
CA TRP A 386 21.88 5.38 -17.71
C TRP A 386 20.44 5.62 -17.26
N GLN A 387 19.63 4.56 -17.14
CA GLN A 387 18.27 4.62 -16.65
C GLN A 387 18.22 4.96 -15.15
N CYS A 388 19.04 4.28 -14.32
CA CYS A 388 19.12 4.52 -12.88
C CYS A 388 19.50 5.97 -12.55
N ALA A 389 20.45 6.54 -13.32
CA ALA A 389 20.87 7.94 -13.15
C ALA A 389 19.76 8.98 -13.43
N ARG A 390 18.64 8.58 -14.03
CA ARG A 390 17.49 9.43 -14.34
C ARG A 390 16.29 9.19 -13.44
N ILE A 391 16.36 8.22 -12.56
CA ILE A 391 15.31 7.94 -11.60
C ILE A 391 15.46 8.91 -10.42
N VAL A 392 14.43 9.72 -10.19
CA VAL A 392 14.38 10.66 -9.06
C VAL A 392 13.72 10.01 -7.85
N TYR A 393 12.75 9.13 -8.08
CA TYR A 393 12.08 8.41 -7.01
C TYR A 393 11.48 7.10 -7.51
N LEU A 394 11.57 6.03 -6.70
CA LEU A 394 10.88 4.76 -6.91
C LEU A 394 10.02 4.39 -5.71
N SER A 395 8.75 4.15 -5.96
CA SER A 395 7.82 3.59 -4.97
C SER A 395 8.08 2.11 -4.71
N GLY A 396 7.56 1.62 -3.58
CA GLY A 396 7.36 0.19 -3.36
C GLY A 396 6.24 -0.37 -4.25
N ARG A 397 6.22 -1.69 -4.43
CA ARG A 397 5.23 -2.38 -5.27
C ARG A 397 3.86 -2.49 -4.62
N ALA A 398 3.78 -2.55 -3.29
CA ALA A 398 2.53 -2.75 -2.55
C ALA A 398 1.41 -1.76 -2.90
N PRO A 399 1.64 -0.43 -3.01
CA PRO A 399 0.62 0.52 -3.45
C PRO A 399 0.00 0.20 -4.82
N GLY A 400 0.82 -0.15 -5.80
CA GLY A 400 0.32 -0.50 -7.14
C GLY A 400 -0.44 -1.82 -7.15
N CYS A 401 0.01 -2.81 -6.37
CA CYS A 401 -0.71 -4.07 -6.16
C CYS A 401 -2.09 -3.84 -5.53
N TRP A 402 -2.15 -3.00 -4.48
CA TRP A 402 -3.41 -2.67 -3.84
C TRP A 402 -4.37 -1.99 -4.81
N ARG A 403 -3.93 -0.96 -5.52
CA ARG A 403 -4.77 -0.27 -6.52
C ARG A 403 -5.25 -1.21 -7.61
N GLY A 404 -4.36 -2.03 -8.16
CA GLY A 404 -4.71 -3.00 -9.19
C GLY A 404 -5.77 -4.00 -8.72
N LEU A 405 -5.67 -4.47 -7.48
CA LEU A 405 -6.66 -5.34 -6.87
C LEU A 405 -8.02 -4.64 -6.70
N GLN A 406 -8.03 -3.37 -6.24
CA GLN A 406 -9.29 -2.63 -6.12
C GLN A 406 -9.92 -2.36 -7.49
N TYR A 407 -9.13 -2.00 -8.50
CA TYR A 407 -9.64 -1.79 -9.86
C TYR A 407 -10.22 -3.07 -10.46
N LEU A 408 -9.57 -4.21 -10.22
CA LEU A 408 -10.12 -5.51 -10.62
C LEU A 408 -11.48 -5.78 -9.93
N ARG A 409 -11.60 -5.49 -8.66
CA ARG A 409 -12.88 -5.62 -7.91
C ARG A 409 -13.94 -4.66 -8.45
N MET A 410 -13.60 -3.40 -8.69
CA MET A 410 -14.53 -2.44 -9.29
C MET A 410 -14.99 -2.88 -10.69
N ALA A 411 -14.09 -3.41 -11.50
CA ALA A 411 -14.44 -3.97 -12.80
C ALA A 411 -15.43 -5.15 -12.69
N GLN A 412 -15.37 -5.93 -11.61
CA GLN A 412 -16.35 -7.00 -11.39
C GLN A 412 -17.77 -6.45 -11.13
N TYR A 413 -17.91 -5.32 -10.45
CA TYR A 413 -19.24 -4.67 -10.32
C TYR A 413 -19.81 -4.24 -11.67
N LEU A 414 -18.97 -3.81 -12.62
CA LEU A 414 -19.41 -3.51 -13.98
C LEU A 414 -20.08 -4.72 -14.63
N HIS A 415 -19.62 -5.94 -14.35
CA HIS A 415 -20.18 -7.17 -14.92
C HIS A 415 -21.34 -7.75 -14.10
N LEU A 416 -21.28 -7.63 -12.78
CA LEU A 416 -22.30 -8.20 -11.90
C LEU A 416 -23.53 -7.31 -11.73
N VAL A 417 -23.33 -6.01 -11.60
CA VAL A 417 -24.37 -5.01 -11.30
C VAL A 417 -24.15 -3.72 -12.13
N PRO A 418 -24.21 -3.80 -13.46
CA PRO A 418 -23.82 -2.69 -14.35
C PRO A 418 -24.61 -1.40 -14.08
N GLN A 419 -25.90 -1.49 -13.80
CA GLN A 419 -26.72 -0.31 -13.51
C GLN A 419 -26.25 0.43 -12.25
N THR A 420 -25.95 -0.30 -11.17
CA THR A 420 -25.39 0.29 -9.94
C THR A 420 -23.99 0.85 -10.20
N PHE A 421 -23.19 0.15 -10.98
CA PHE A 421 -21.84 0.62 -11.35
C PHE A 421 -21.90 1.96 -12.09
N TYR A 422 -22.73 2.06 -13.14
CA TYR A 422 -22.87 3.29 -13.93
C TYR A 422 -23.40 4.46 -13.09
N ARG A 423 -24.39 4.20 -12.23
CA ARG A 423 -24.93 5.22 -11.32
C ARG A 423 -23.87 5.76 -10.37
N VAL A 424 -23.08 4.89 -9.74
CA VAL A 424 -22.03 5.28 -8.78
C VAL A 424 -20.88 6.00 -9.48
N MET A 425 -20.46 5.52 -10.67
CA MET A 425 -19.29 6.07 -11.35
C MET A 425 -19.58 7.37 -12.08
N TRP A 426 -20.78 7.53 -12.65
CA TRP A 426 -21.11 8.66 -13.54
C TRP A 426 -22.45 9.35 -13.24
N GLY A 427 -23.18 8.90 -12.24
CA GLY A 427 -24.46 9.52 -11.86
C GLY A 427 -25.61 9.24 -12.85
N VAL A 428 -25.53 8.17 -13.65
CA VAL A 428 -26.51 7.82 -14.69
C VAL A 428 -27.20 6.50 -14.44
#